data_0f32042ec04550dcb12d9d6208d682f6
#
_entry.id   0f32042ec04550dcb12d9d6208d682f6
#
_cell.length_a   1.000
_cell.length_b   1.000
_cell.length_c   1.000
_cell.angle_alpha   90.00
_cell.angle_beta   90.00
_cell.angle_gamma   90.00
#
_symmetry.space_group_name_H-M   'P 1'
#
loop_
_entity.id
_entity.type
_entity.pdbx_description
1 polymer ?
#
loop_
_entity_poly.entity_id
_entity_poly.type
_entity_poly.pdbx_seq_one_letter_code
_entity_poly.pdbx_strand_id
1 'polypeptide(L)'
;WQYRPSPLVQFPSSLLATLALMALVPVFTAVYGTQIGGGLALTQRLVNFPLTLIGGAVADVFYSRAAALLRDQPASLPVLFWGTARYLLILAASLGLLVGLALPPLVTWLFGADWGSVERMMQAMALWMSAMLVVSPLSRLIFLSRWSWIKLIYDLISLVVVALPLWYHLEGAYQALQTVSWLKTLQLVLYFGLLTFVLAKLADTKGEK
;
A
#
# COMPACT_ATOMS: atom_id res chain seq x y z
N TRP A 1 18.90 17.15 16.06
CA TRP A 1 19.63 15.88 16.12
C TRP A 1 18.85 14.74 16.79
N GLN A 2 17.67 14.98 17.44
CA GLN A 2 16.89 13.97 18.17
C GLN A 2 15.91 13.12 17.32
N TYR A 3 15.79 13.38 16.03
CA TYR A 3 14.80 12.72 15.15
C TYR A 3 15.44 11.99 13.95
N ARG A 4 16.59 11.34 14.14
CA ARG A 4 17.03 10.35 13.16
C ARG A 4 16.13 9.12 13.31
N PRO A 5 15.32 8.74 12.29
CA PRO A 5 14.69 7.43 12.31
C PRO A 5 15.82 6.42 12.50
N SER A 6 15.76 5.67 13.60
CA SER A 6 16.80 4.68 13.87
C SER A 6 16.86 3.75 12.68
N PRO A 7 18.01 3.54 12.02
CA PRO A 7 18.16 2.60 10.91
C PRO A 7 17.68 1.20 11.31
N LEU A 8 17.73 0.90 12.60
CA LEU A 8 17.26 -0.35 13.23
C LEU A 8 15.74 -0.56 13.13
N VAL A 9 14.93 0.48 12.92
CA VAL A 9 13.47 0.36 12.73
C VAL A 9 13.11 0.45 11.25
N GLN A 10 13.77 1.34 10.52
CA GLN A 10 13.46 1.58 9.12
C GLN A 10 13.84 0.39 8.22
N PHE A 11 15.01 -0.21 8.45
CA PHE A 11 15.47 -1.35 7.66
C PHE A 11 14.57 -2.59 7.86
N PRO A 12 14.27 -3.07 9.10
CA PRO A 12 13.36 -4.20 9.28
C PRO A 12 11.94 -3.91 8.72
N SER A 13 11.42 -2.69 8.88
CA SER A 13 10.12 -2.29 8.34
C SER A 13 10.10 -2.40 6.81
N SER A 14 11.11 -1.86 6.12
CA SER A 14 11.18 -1.96 4.65
C SER A 14 11.35 -3.39 4.16
N LEU A 15 12.10 -4.21 4.88
CA LEU A 15 12.25 -5.63 4.59
C LEU A 15 10.90 -6.37 4.72
N LEU A 16 10.19 -6.18 5.84
CA LEU A 16 8.87 -6.80 6.06
C LEU A 16 7.85 -6.35 5.01
N ALA A 17 7.83 -5.05 4.66
CA ALA A 17 6.96 -4.54 3.62
C ALA A 17 7.24 -5.19 2.26
N THR A 18 8.52 -5.33 1.90
CA THR A 18 8.93 -5.99 0.66
C THR A 18 8.57 -7.47 0.67
N LEU A 19 8.84 -8.17 1.78
CA LEU A 19 8.46 -9.57 1.96
C LEU A 19 6.95 -9.75 1.84
N ALA A 20 6.14 -8.89 2.46
CA ALA A 20 4.68 -8.97 2.37
C ALA A 20 4.17 -8.79 0.93
N LEU A 21 4.80 -7.93 0.14
CA LEU A 21 4.44 -7.77 -1.27
C LEU A 21 4.88 -8.96 -2.13
N MET A 22 6.09 -9.46 -1.89
CA MET A 22 6.65 -10.56 -2.67
C MET A 22 6.09 -11.93 -2.28
N ALA A 23 5.65 -12.11 -1.04
CA ALA A 23 5.13 -13.39 -0.54
C ALA A 23 3.78 -13.77 -1.15
N LEU A 24 3.01 -12.83 -1.67
CA LEU A 24 1.66 -13.11 -2.19
C LEU A 24 1.69 -14.16 -3.31
N VAL A 25 2.56 -14.03 -4.29
CA VAL A 25 2.67 -14.99 -5.41
C VAL A 25 3.14 -16.36 -4.95
N PRO A 26 4.25 -16.51 -4.19
CA PRO A 26 4.68 -17.80 -3.66
C PRO A 26 3.62 -18.50 -2.79
N VAL A 27 2.94 -17.74 -1.92
CA VAL A 27 1.88 -18.27 -1.07
C VAL A 27 0.74 -18.85 -1.92
N PHE A 28 0.24 -18.08 -2.88
CA PHE A 28 -0.84 -18.53 -3.75
C PHE A 28 -0.41 -19.69 -4.67
N THR A 29 0.85 -19.70 -5.12
CA THR A 29 1.41 -20.78 -5.90
C THR A 29 1.46 -22.09 -5.08
N ALA A 30 1.88 -22.00 -3.83
CA ALA A 30 1.97 -23.17 -2.94
C ALA A 30 0.61 -23.76 -2.60
N VAL A 31 -0.43 -22.93 -2.41
CA VAL A 31 -1.77 -23.39 -2.00
C VAL A 31 -2.65 -23.74 -3.19
N TYR A 32 -2.62 -22.96 -4.26
CA TYR A 32 -3.56 -23.05 -5.38
C TYR A 32 -2.92 -23.47 -6.73
N GLY A 33 -1.62 -23.74 -6.72
CA GLY A 33 -0.88 -24.23 -7.88
C GLY A 33 -0.28 -23.15 -8.77
N THR A 34 0.57 -23.59 -9.69
CA THR A 34 1.43 -22.71 -10.53
C THR A 34 0.64 -21.86 -11.52
N GLN A 35 -0.48 -22.34 -12.03
CA GLN A 35 -1.34 -21.59 -12.95
C GLN A 35 -1.93 -20.35 -12.29
N ILE A 36 -2.45 -20.48 -11.06
CA ILE A 36 -2.97 -19.37 -10.26
C ILE A 36 -1.84 -18.42 -9.88
N GLY A 37 -0.69 -18.95 -9.43
CA GLY A 37 0.49 -18.14 -9.12
C GLY A 37 0.99 -17.34 -10.31
N GLY A 38 1.02 -17.93 -11.51
CA GLY A 38 1.41 -17.24 -12.75
C GLY A 38 0.46 -16.10 -13.12
N GLY A 39 -0.86 -16.33 -13.05
CA GLY A 39 -1.88 -15.29 -13.29
C GLY A 39 -1.76 -14.14 -12.28
N LEU A 40 -1.55 -14.47 -11.00
CA LEU A 40 -1.36 -13.48 -9.95
C LEU A 40 -0.06 -12.67 -10.14
N ALA A 41 1.03 -13.31 -10.56
CA ALA A 41 2.28 -12.64 -10.87
C ALA A 41 2.13 -11.64 -12.02
N LEU A 42 1.41 -12.00 -13.09
CA LEU A 42 1.09 -11.09 -14.17
C LEU A 42 0.23 -9.92 -13.68
N THR A 43 -0.83 -10.20 -12.92
CA THR A 43 -1.68 -9.18 -12.30
C THR A 43 -0.86 -8.18 -11.49
N GLN A 44 0.01 -8.67 -10.61
CA GLN A 44 0.88 -7.82 -9.82
C GLN A 44 1.81 -6.95 -10.68
N ARG A 45 2.40 -7.50 -11.72
CA ARG A 45 3.29 -6.71 -12.62
C ARG A 45 2.55 -5.58 -13.31
N LEU A 46 1.36 -5.87 -13.86
CA LEU A 46 0.55 -4.87 -14.55
C LEU A 46 0.11 -3.72 -13.63
N VAL A 47 -0.20 -4.04 -12.38
CA VAL A 47 -0.73 -3.06 -11.43
C VAL A 47 0.38 -2.38 -10.61
N ASN A 48 1.38 -3.12 -10.13
CA ASN A 48 2.42 -2.57 -9.26
C ASN A 48 3.37 -1.62 -9.98
N PHE A 49 3.63 -1.81 -11.27
CA PHE A 49 4.57 -0.96 -12.00
C PHE A 49 4.16 0.53 -12.00
N PRO A 50 2.94 0.91 -12.45
CA PRO A 50 2.51 2.31 -12.35
C PRO A 50 2.41 2.81 -10.91
N LEU A 51 1.97 1.96 -9.97
CA LEU A 51 1.87 2.30 -8.55
C LEU A 51 3.22 2.68 -7.93
N THR A 52 4.26 1.90 -8.21
CA THR A 52 5.60 2.14 -7.64
C THR A 52 6.25 3.39 -8.22
N LEU A 53 6.10 3.64 -9.52
CA LEU A 53 6.64 4.83 -10.16
C LEU A 53 5.98 6.10 -9.61
N ILE A 54 4.65 6.16 -9.67
CA ILE A 54 3.90 7.35 -9.24
C ILE A 54 4.00 7.52 -7.72
N GLY A 55 3.74 6.44 -6.97
CA GLY A 55 3.78 6.46 -5.51
C GLY A 55 5.15 6.81 -4.96
N GLY A 56 6.23 6.28 -5.55
CA GLY A 56 7.60 6.60 -5.17
C GLY A 56 7.95 8.06 -5.37
N ALA A 57 7.69 8.61 -6.55
CA ALA A 57 7.96 10.01 -6.86
C ALA A 57 7.21 10.97 -5.92
N VAL A 58 5.92 10.70 -5.68
CA VAL A 58 5.12 11.50 -4.73
C VAL A 58 5.63 11.35 -3.30
N ALA A 59 6.02 10.14 -2.88
CA ALA A 59 6.53 9.87 -1.54
C ALA A 59 7.81 10.67 -1.23
N ASP A 60 8.74 10.74 -2.18
CA ASP A 60 10.02 11.44 -2.00
C ASP A 60 9.82 12.96 -1.93
N VAL A 61 8.97 13.52 -2.80
CA VAL A 61 8.62 14.96 -2.76
C VAL A 61 7.84 15.30 -1.49
N PHE A 62 6.86 14.48 -1.11
CA PHE A 62 6.10 14.66 0.11
C PHE A 62 6.99 14.63 1.35
N TYR A 63 7.87 13.63 1.46
CA TYR A 63 8.78 13.48 2.59
C TYR A 63 9.73 14.68 2.74
N SER A 64 10.34 15.11 1.65
CA SER A 64 11.27 16.25 1.67
C SER A 64 10.58 17.55 2.09
N ARG A 65 9.38 17.82 1.55
CA ARG A 65 8.58 19.00 1.91
C ARG A 65 8.06 18.93 3.35
N ALA A 66 7.58 17.76 3.79
CA ALA A 66 7.12 17.55 5.16
C ALA A 66 8.26 17.78 6.18
N ALA A 67 9.46 17.28 5.88
CA ALA A 67 10.63 17.48 6.73
C ALA A 67 11.05 18.95 6.82
N ALA A 68 10.96 19.72 5.72
CA ALA A 68 11.21 21.15 5.71
C ALA A 68 10.15 21.91 6.53
N LEU A 69 8.84 21.63 6.30
CA LEU A 69 7.76 22.28 7.04
C LEU A 69 7.82 21.99 8.54
N LEU A 70 8.15 20.75 8.94
CA LEU A 70 8.31 20.42 10.35
C LEU A 70 9.38 21.27 11.05
N ARG A 71 10.41 21.70 10.32
CA ARG A 71 11.47 22.55 10.84
C ARG A 71 11.07 24.03 10.87
N ASP A 72 10.50 24.52 9.77
CA ASP A 72 10.35 25.95 9.53
C ASP A 72 8.91 26.45 9.80
N GLN A 73 7.87 25.68 9.45
CA GLN A 73 6.47 26.07 9.55
C GLN A 73 5.55 24.85 9.85
N PRO A 74 5.60 24.26 11.03
CA PRO A 74 4.87 23.02 11.35
C PRO A 74 3.34 23.16 11.22
N ALA A 75 2.77 24.35 11.41
CA ALA A 75 1.34 24.62 11.22
C ALA A 75 0.86 24.41 9.77
N SER A 76 1.76 24.46 8.77
CA SER A 76 1.43 24.23 7.36
C SER A 76 1.48 22.74 6.95
N LEU A 77 1.95 21.86 7.82
CA LEU A 77 2.04 20.42 7.55
C LEU A 77 0.68 19.75 7.22
N PRO A 78 -0.43 20.08 7.93
CA PRO A 78 -1.75 19.54 7.59
C PRO A 78 -2.20 19.95 6.18
N VAL A 79 -1.92 21.17 5.75
CA VAL A 79 -2.27 21.65 4.40
C VAL A 79 -1.54 20.82 3.33
N LEU A 80 -0.24 20.57 3.51
CA LEU A 80 0.53 19.70 2.62
C LEU A 80 -0.02 18.27 2.61
N PHE A 81 -0.31 17.69 3.79
CA PHE A 81 -0.81 16.33 3.91
C PHE A 81 -2.14 16.15 3.17
N TRP A 82 -3.14 16.99 3.49
CA TRP A 82 -4.46 16.87 2.89
C TRP A 82 -4.49 17.25 1.40
N GLY A 83 -3.67 18.21 0.98
CA GLY A 83 -3.47 18.53 -0.43
C GLY A 83 -2.92 17.34 -1.21
N THR A 84 -1.88 16.68 -0.69
CA THR A 84 -1.31 15.47 -1.29
C THR A 84 -2.31 14.31 -1.24
N ALA A 85 -3.03 14.11 -0.13
CA ALA A 85 -4.02 13.07 0.01
C ALA A 85 -5.16 13.20 -1.02
N ARG A 86 -5.68 14.41 -1.25
CA ARG A 86 -6.72 14.66 -2.26
C ARG A 86 -6.24 14.34 -3.68
N TYR A 87 -5.04 14.76 -4.03
CA TYR A 87 -4.44 14.45 -5.33
C TYR A 87 -4.30 12.93 -5.51
N LEU A 88 -3.76 12.24 -4.51
CA LEU A 88 -3.60 10.79 -4.53
C LEU A 88 -4.94 10.05 -4.54
N LEU A 89 -5.98 10.56 -3.89
CA LEU A 89 -7.33 9.97 -3.93
C LEU A 89 -7.93 10.03 -5.35
N ILE A 90 -7.80 11.16 -6.05
CA ILE A 90 -8.28 11.29 -7.43
C ILE A 90 -7.53 10.32 -8.32
N LEU A 91 -6.21 10.25 -8.19
CA LEU A 91 -5.35 9.36 -8.97
C LEU A 91 -5.66 7.88 -8.65
N ALA A 92 -5.86 7.55 -7.37
CA ALA A 92 -6.22 6.20 -6.94
C ALA A 92 -7.60 5.76 -7.44
N ALA A 93 -8.58 6.67 -7.44
CA ALA A 93 -9.89 6.40 -8.01
C ALA A 93 -9.80 6.13 -9.52
N SER A 94 -9.05 6.95 -10.26
CA SER A 94 -8.83 6.75 -11.70
C SER A 94 -8.11 5.44 -11.98
N LEU A 95 -7.07 5.11 -11.21
CA LEU A 95 -6.34 3.85 -11.35
C LEU A 95 -7.20 2.64 -10.94
N GLY A 96 -8.01 2.77 -9.89
CA GLY A 96 -8.94 1.73 -9.45
C GLY A 96 -9.99 1.40 -10.51
N LEU A 97 -10.54 2.42 -11.16
CA LEU A 97 -11.45 2.24 -12.29
C LEU A 97 -10.75 1.61 -13.49
N LEU A 98 -9.52 2.04 -13.79
CA LEU A 98 -8.73 1.46 -14.87
C LEU A 98 -8.44 -0.03 -14.61
N VAL A 99 -7.92 -0.36 -13.43
CA VAL A 99 -7.53 -1.73 -13.04
C VAL A 99 -8.74 -2.64 -12.81
N GLY A 100 -9.83 -2.09 -12.27
CA GLY A 100 -11.02 -2.88 -11.94
C GLY A 100 -11.99 -3.07 -13.11
N LEU A 101 -12.02 -2.15 -14.08
CA LEU A 101 -13.02 -2.15 -15.15
C LEU A 101 -12.43 -2.17 -16.56
N ALA A 102 -11.40 -1.36 -16.85
CA ALA A 102 -10.93 -1.18 -18.22
C ALA A 102 -9.83 -2.18 -18.62
N LEU A 103 -8.86 -2.44 -17.75
CA LEU A 103 -7.77 -3.38 -18.03
C LEU A 103 -8.20 -4.86 -18.06
N PRO A 104 -9.13 -5.34 -17.19
CA PRO A 104 -9.50 -6.75 -17.19
C PRO A 104 -9.96 -7.28 -18.55
N PRO A 105 -10.95 -6.68 -19.24
CA PRO A 105 -11.37 -7.16 -20.55
C PRO A 105 -10.26 -6.99 -21.62
N LEU A 106 -9.39 -6.00 -21.49
CA LEU A 106 -8.27 -5.79 -22.40
C LEU A 106 -7.25 -6.94 -22.30
N VAL A 107 -6.98 -7.45 -21.10
CA VAL A 107 -6.09 -8.60 -20.89
C VAL A 107 -6.67 -9.83 -21.57
N THR A 108 -7.94 -10.12 -21.39
CA THR A 108 -8.60 -11.27 -22.03
C THR A 108 -8.63 -11.12 -23.56
N TRP A 109 -8.81 -9.92 -24.06
CA TRP A 109 -8.77 -9.65 -25.50
C TRP A 109 -7.38 -9.80 -26.11
N LEU A 110 -6.31 -9.37 -25.40
CA LEU A 110 -4.93 -9.43 -25.91
C LEU A 110 -4.31 -10.82 -25.77
N PHE A 111 -4.56 -11.52 -24.67
CA PHE A 111 -3.90 -12.77 -24.32
C PHE A 111 -4.79 -14.01 -24.54
N GLY A 112 -6.08 -13.82 -24.82
CA GLY A 112 -7.03 -14.90 -25.07
C GLY A 112 -7.82 -15.32 -23.83
N ALA A 113 -8.82 -16.18 -24.05
CA ALA A 113 -9.79 -16.61 -23.03
C ALA A 113 -9.16 -17.38 -21.84
N ASP A 114 -8.01 -18.02 -22.05
CA ASP A 114 -7.29 -18.76 -21.00
C ASP A 114 -6.83 -17.84 -19.84
N TRP A 115 -6.75 -16.54 -20.08
CA TRP A 115 -6.37 -15.53 -19.10
C TRP A 115 -7.54 -14.89 -18.35
N GLY A 116 -8.74 -15.41 -18.47
CA GLY A 116 -9.93 -14.92 -17.73
C GLY A 116 -9.80 -14.99 -16.20
N SER A 117 -8.90 -15.83 -15.67
CA SER A 117 -8.54 -15.82 -14.25
C SER A 117 -7.84 -14.53 -13.81
N VAL A 118 -6.99 -13.94 -14.68
CA VAL A 118 -6.28 -12.68 -14.42
C VAL A 118 -7.25 -11.51 -14.32
N GLU A 119 -8.27 -11.48 -15.16
CA GLU A 119 -9.35 -10.48 -15.11
C GLU A 119 -9.97 -10.42 -13.71
N ARG A 120 -10.41 -11.56 -13.18
CA ARG A 120 -11.00 -11.64 -11.84
C ARG A 120 -10.01 -11.26 -10.73
N MET A 121 -8.74 -11.63 -10.88
CA MET A 121 -7.68 -11.25 -9.93
C MET A 121 -7.44 -9.74 -9.91
N MET A 122 -7.43 -9.09 -11.07
CA MET A 122 -7.31 -7.64 -11.19
C MET A 122 -8.46 -6.93 -10.48
N GLN A 123 -9.70 -7.37 -10.72
CA GLN A 123 -10.88 -6.84 -10.06
C GLN A 123 -10.81 -7.00 -8.53
N ALA A 124 -10.40 -8.19 -8.04
CA ALA A 124 -10.26 -8.45 -6.61
C ALA A 124 -9.21 -7.55 -5.95
N MET A 125 -8.13 -7.21 -6.66
CA MET A 125 -7.02 -6.40 -6.12
C MET A 125 -7.20 -4.90 -6.33
N ALA A 126 -8.11 -4.44 -7.18
CA ALA A 126 -8.24 -3.06 -7.60
C ALA A 126 -8.42 -2.09 -6.41
N LEU A 127 -9.28 -2.43 -5.46
CA LEU A 127 -9.55 -1.59 -4.29
C LEU A 127 -8.33 -1.48 -3.37
N TRP A 128 -7.69 -2.60 -3.05
CA TRP A 128 -6.49 -2.63 -2.21
C TRP A 128 -5.35 -1.83 -2.85
N MET A 129 -5.09 -2.05 -4.14
CA MET A 129 -4.02 -1.35 -4.86
C MET A 129 -4.27 0.16 -4.95
N SER A 130 -5.53 0.56 -5.15
CA SER A 130 -5.93 1.97 -5.13
C SER A 130 -5.71 2.61 -3.75
N ALA A 131 -6.12 1.93 -2.68
CA ALA A 131 -5.89 2.40 -1.32
C ALA A 131 -4.39 2.50 -0.99
N MET A 132 -3.58 1.56 -1.50
CA MET A 132 -2.14 1.56 -1.32
C MET A 132 -1.47 2.78 -1.97
N LEU A 133 -1.96 3.23 -3.14
CA LEU A 133 -1.44 4.43 -3.81
C LEU A 133 -1.64 5.69 -2.96
N VAL A 134 -2.72 5.78 -2.20
CA VAL A 134 -2.97 6.92 -1.30
C VAL A 134 -2.08 6.85 -0.06
N VAL A 135 -2.07 5.69 0.59
CA VAL A 135 -1.50 5.56 1.94
C VAL A 135 0.03 5.41 1.90
N SER A 136 0.58 4.70 0.91
CA SER A 136 2.01 4.41 0.85
C SER A 136 2.89 5.68 0.80
N PRO A 137 2.63 6.71 -0.06
CA PRO A 137 3.41 7.93 -0.04
C PRO A 137 3.28 8.70 1.27
N LEU A 138 2.07 8.82 1.81
CA LEU A 138 1.81 9.55 3.05
C LEU A 138 2.39 8.84 4.28
N SER A 139 2.59 7.53 4.21
CA SER A 139 3.20 6.74 5.30
C SER A 139 4.63 7.18 5.64
N ARG A 140 5.31 7.87 4.71
CA ARG A 140 6.64 8.45 4.97
C ARG A 140 6.63 9.46 6.14
N LEU A 141 5.48 10.07 6.43
CA LEU A 141 5.30 10.98 7.57
C LEU A 141 5.68 10.33 8.91
N ILE A 142 5.41 9.02 9.07
CA ILE A 142 5.68 8.32 10.33
C ILE A 142 7.17 8.30 10.69
N PHE A 143 8.07 8.33 9.67
CA PHE A 143 9.52 8.37 9.90
C PHE A 143 10.02 9.73 10.37
N LEU A 144 9.20 10.78 10.28
CA LEU A 144 9.47 12.10 10.86
C LEU A 144 9.00 12.21 12.30
N SER A 145 8.32 11.18 12.83
CA SER A 145 7.83 11.09 14.20
C SER A 145 8.64 10.08 15.01
N ARG A 146 8.54 10.16 16.33
CA ARG A 146 9.11 9.16 17.25
C ARG A 146 8.35 7.82 17.24
N TRP A 147 7.26 7.73 16.47
CA TRP A 147 6.35 6.59 16.43
C TRP A 147 6.60 5.66 15.24
N SER A 148 7.82 5.70 14.68
CA SER A 148 8.23 4.88 13.54
C SER A 148 8.09 3.36 13.78
N TRP A 149 8.14 2.89 15.04
CA TRP A 149 7.90 1.50 15.40
C TRP A 149 6.49 0.98 15.04
N ILE A 150 5.49 1.88 14.95
CA ILE A 150 4.13 1.53 14.52
C ILE A 150 4.13 1.03 13.08
N LYS A 151 4.99 1.61 12.22
CA LYS A 151 5.14 1.13 10.84
C LYS A 151 5.63 -0.31 10.81
N LEU A 152 6.54 -0.69 11.71
CA LEU A 152 7.05 -2.05 11.80
C LEU A 152 5.94 -3.05 12.19
N ILE A 153 5.09 -2.70 13.16
CA ILE A 153 3.92 -3.52 13.52
C ILE A 153 2.95 -3.64 12.34
N TYR A 154 2.68 -2.52 11.65
CA TYR A 154 1.85 -2.52 10.46
C TYR A 154 2.40 -3.48 9.39
N ASP A 155 3.70 -3.45 9.11
CA ASP A 155 4.33 -4.30 8.09
C ASP A 155 4.33 -5.78 8.51
N LEU A 156 4.49 -6.07 9.81
CA LEU A 156 4.37 -7.42 10.36
C LEU A 156 2.93 -7.97 10.18
N ILE A 157 1.92 -7.20 10.56
CA ILE A 157 0.50 -7.57 10.34
C ILE A 157 0.24 -7.78 8.84
N SER A 158 0.83 -6.93 8.00
CA SER A 158 0.72 -7.01 6.55
C SER A 158 1.24 -8.36 6.00
N LEU A 159 2.35 -8.85 6.55
CA LEU A 159 2.91 -10.15 6.18
C LEU A 159 1.99 -11.30 6.66
N VAL A 160 1.49 -11.23 7.89
CA VAL A 160 0.55 -12.22 8.43
C VAL A 160 -0.72 -12.31 7.57
N VAL A 161 -1.29 -11.17 7.16
CA VAL A 161 -2.49 -11.16 6.29
C VAL A 161 -2.23 -11.85 4.96
N VAL A 162 -1.05 -11.67 4.36
CA VAL A 162 -0.69 -12.36 3.10
C VAL A 162 -0.50 -13.86 3.31
N ALA A 163 -0.04 -14.28 4.50
CA ALA A 163 0.17 -15.68 4.82
C ALA A 163 -1.12 -16.44 5.23
N LEU A 164 -2.24 -15.75 5.46
CA LEU A 164 -3.51 -16.39 5.87
C LEU A 164 -3.95 -17.57 5.02
N PRO A 165 -3.84 -17.54 3.67
CA PRO A 165 -4.22 -18.68 2.83
C PRO A 165 -3.46 -19.98 3.14
N LEU A 166 -2.27 -19.92 3.75
CA LEU A 166 -1.51 -21.10 4.16
C LEU A 166 -2.16 -21.84 5.34
N TRP A 167 -2.91 -21.12 6.20
CA TRP A 167 -3.51 -21.66 7.41
C TRP A 167 -5.01 -21.92 7.26
N TYR A 168 -5.69 -21.03 6.54
CA TYR A 168 -7.10 -21.14 6.24
C TYR A 168 -7.25 -21.62 4.80
N HIS A 169 -7.58 -22.91 4.61
CA HIS A 169 -7.86 -23.51 3.30
C HIS A 169 -9.19 -22.95 2.77
N LEU A 170 -9.15 -21.71 2.25
CA LEU A 170 -10.31 -21.12 1.60
C LEU A 170 -10.57 -21.90 0.29
N GLU A 171 -11.83 -22.28 0.05
CA GLU A 171 -12.24 -23.21 -1.03
C GLU A 171 -11.96 -22.72 -2.46
N GLY A 172 -11.38 -21.52 -2.64
CA GLY A 172 -11.07 -21.00 -3.96
C GLY A 172 -10.04 -19.87 -3.94
N ALA A 173 -9.11 -19.91 -4.89
CA ALA A 173 -8.05 -18.90 -5.04
C ALA A 173 -8.59 -17.48 -5.16
N TYR A 174 -9.72 -17.28 -5.86
CA TYR A 174 -10.35 -15.98 -6.02
C TYR A 174 -10.92 -15.46 -4.70
N GLN A 175 -11.64 -16.31 -3.94
CA GLN A 175 -12.19 -15.94 -2.63
C GLN A 175 -11.07 -15.60 -1.64
N ALA A 176 -9.99 -16.40 -1.63
CA ALA A 176 -8.82 -16.13 -0.81
C ALA A 176 -8.18 -14.79 -1.16
N LEU A 177 -8.01 -14.49 -2.45
CA LEU A 177 -7.45 -13.22 -2.91
C LEU A 177 -8.34 -12.05 -2.54
N GLN A 178 -9.66 -12.21 -2.68
CA GLN A 178 -10.63 -11.19 -2.30
C GLN A 178 -10.60 -10.92 -0.78
N THR A 179 -10.53 -11.97 0.03
CA THR A 179 -10.41 -11.85 1.49
C THR A 179 -9.13 -11.12 1.89
N VAL A 180 -7.97 -11.52 1.32
CA VAL A 180 -6.70 -10.83 1.54
C VAL A 180 -6.79 -9.36 1.12
N SER A 181 -7.41 -9.06 -0.02
CA SER A 181 -7.58 -7.69 -0.54
C SER A 181 -8.45 -6.83 0.37
N TRP A 182 -9.54 -7.36 0.90
CA TRP A 182 -10.38 -6.66 1.88
C TRP A 182 -9.65 -6.40 3.19
N LEU A 183 -8.95 -7.39 3.74
CA LEU A 183 -8.15 -7.24 4.96
C LEU A 183 -7.04 -6.20 4.77
N LYS A 184 -6.36 -6.22 3.63
CA LYS A 184 -5.35 -5.21 3.26
C LYS A 184 -5.95 -3.81 3.14
N THR A 185 -7.12 -3.69 2.53
CA THR A 185 -7.81 -2.40 2.41
C THR A 185 -8.19 -1.87 3.79
N LEU A 186 -8.78 -2.71 4.65
CA LEU A 186 -9.11 -2.35 6.02
C LEU A 186 -7.87 -1.91 6.81
N GLN A 187 -6.79 -2.68 6.71
CA GLN A 187 -5.50 -2.36 7.33
C GLN A 187 -4.97 -0.99 6.88
N LEU A 188 -5.06 -0.66 5.58
CA LEU A 188 -4.65 0.64 5.03
C LEU A 188 -5.53 1.78 5.54
N VAL A 189 -6.85 1.58 5.63
CA VAL A 189 -7.79 2.58 6.18
C VAL A 189 -7.47 2.87 7.65
N LEU A 190 -7.25 1.84 8.47
CA LEU A 190 -6.85 2.00 9.87
C LEU A 190 -5.51 2.73 10.00
N TYR A 191 -4.55 2.37 9.14
CA TYR A 191 -3.25 3.03 9.12
C TYR A 191 -3.33 4.48 8.67
N PHE A 192 -4.20 4.81 7.71
CA PHE A 192 -4.46 6.19 7.32
C PHE A 192 -5.03 7.02 8.49
N GLY A 193 -5.99 6.46 9.24
CA GLY A 193 -6.51 7.09 10.46
C GLY A 193 -5.41 7.34 11.51
N LEU A 194 -4.47 6.41 11.66
CA LEU A 194 -3.31 6.57 12.53
C LEU A 194 -2.36 7.66 12.03
N LEU A 195 -2.14 7.76 10.72
CA LEU A 195 -1.33 8.85 10.13
C LEU A 195 -1.95 10.23 10.40
N THR A 196 -3.28 10.38 10.35
CA THR A 196 -3.95 11.64 10.68
C THR A 196 -3.79 12.00 12.15
N PHE A 197 -3.82 11.02 13.05
CA PHE A 197 -3.51 11.23 14.46
C PHE A 197 -2.07 11.70 14.69
N VAL A 198 -1.10 11.03 14.05
CA VAL A 198 0.32 11.45 14.11
C VAL A 198 0.51 12.86 13.54
N LEU A 199 -0.20 13.20 12.44
CA LEU A 199 -0.18 14.53 11.84
C LEU A 199 -0.63 15.60 12.84
N ALA A 200 -1.75 15.38 13.54
CA ALA A 200 -2.26 16.30 14.56
C ALA A 200 -1.22 16.52 15.67
N LYS A 201 -0.62 15.44 16.19
CA LYS A 201 0.43 15.52 17.20
C LYS A 201 1.68 16.27 16.74
N LEU A 202 2.09 16.12 15.49
CA LEU A 202 3.25 16.83 14.93
C LEU A 202 2.97 18.32 14.70
N ALA A 203 1.72 18.69 14.39
CA ALA A 203 1.31 20.08 14.23
C ALA A 203 1.24 20.81 15.60
N ASP A 204 0.72 20.14 16.64
CA ASP A 204 0.52 20.73 17.99
C ASP A 204 1.83 20.91 18.77
N THR A 205 2.81 20.01 18.65
CA THR A 205 4.02 20.00 19.50
C THR A 205 4.94 21.21 19.35
N LYS A 206 4.66 22.16 18.49
CA LYS A 206 5.44 23.40 18.34
C LYS A 206 4.61 24.69 18.39
N GLY A 207 3.33 24.62 18.71
CA GLY A 207 2.51 25.77 19.04
C GLY A 207 2.78 26.35 20.43
N GLU A 208 3.55 25.65 21.27
CA GLU A 208 3.85 26.01 22.67
C GLU A 208 5.29 26.53 22.91
N LYS A 209 6.00 26.97 21.85
CA LYS A 209 7.31 27.61 22.06
C LYS A 209 7.29 29.03 21.47
#